data_9cfdedce9468b7b529df95ff97a7e541
#
_entry.id   9cfdedce9468b7b529df95ff97a7e541
#
_cell.length_a   1.000
_cell.length_b   1.000
_cell.length_c   1.000
_cell.angle_alpha   90.00
_cell.angle_beta   90.00
_cell.angle_gamma   90.00
#
_symmetry.space_group_name_H-M   'P 1'
#
loop_
_entity.id
_entity.type
_entity.pdbx_description
1 polymer ?
#
loop_
_entity_poly.entity_id
_entity_poly.type
_entity_poly.pdbx_seq_one_letter_code
_entity_poly.pdbx_strand_id
1 'polypeptide(L)'
;ISIGADGTIMGTSAAGLQVLGRIDLATFANSEGMMQSGNSYFTATANSGDAKLAIAGENGTGGLKNSALEMSNVDLSQEFSDMITTQRGFQACSRLITVSDTMLEELINLKR
;
A
#
# COMPACT_ATOMS: atom_id res chain seq x y z
N ILE A 1 -3.31 15.63 27.77
CA ILE A 1 -2.82 15.91 26.43
C ILE A 1 -3.81 15.33 25.43
N SER A 2 -4.26 16.13 24.47
CA SER A 2 -5.10 15.71 23.37
C SER A 2 -4.43 16.11 22.04
N ILE A 3 -4.64 15.30 21.02
CA ILE A 3 -4.12 15.57 19.67
C ILE A 3 -5.32 15.78 18.75
N GLY A 4 -5.37 16.91 18.06
CA GLY A 4 -6.40 17.24 17.07
C GLY A 4 -6.21 16.49 15.76
N ALA A 5 -7.24 16.45 14.93
CA ALA A 5 -7.18 15.85 13.60
C ALA A 5 -6.23 16.60 12.65
N ASP A 6 -5.96 17.85 12.93
CA ASP A 6 -5.00 18.73 12.26
C ASP A 6 -3.54 18.60 12.77
N GLY A 7 -3.31 17.70 13.73
CA GLY A 7 -2.01 17.46 14.32
C GLY A 7 -1.63 18.41 15.46
N THR A 8 -2.51 19.31 15.89
CA THR A 8 -2.24 20.18 17.04
C THR A 8 -2.25 19.38 18.35
N ILE A 9 -1.21 19.55 19.15
CA ILE A 9 -1.06 18.92 20.46
C ILE A 9 -1.48 19.96 21.50
N MET A 10 -2.55 19.67 22.22
CA MET A 10 -3.07 20.49 23.29
C MET A 10 -2.80 19.83 24.64
N GLY A 11 -2.29 20.60 25.57
CA GLY A 11 -2.11 20.21 26.96
C GLY A 11 -2.96 21.05 27.88
N THR A 12 -3.49 20.43 28.93
CA THR A 12 -4.19 21.14 30.02
C THR A 12 -3.18 21.48 31.09
N SER A 13 -3.01 22.76 31.35
CA SER A 13 -2.19 23.31 32.44
C SER A 13 -3.09 24.03 33.42
N ALA A 14 -2.54 24.43 34.57
CA ALA A 14 -3.25 25.25 35.57
C ALA A 14 -3.74 26.59 34.98
N ALA A 15 -3.17 27.06 33.89
CA ALA A 15 -3.56 28.26 33.16
C ALA A 15 -4.59 28.03 32.03
N GLY A 16 -5.09 26.78 31.87
CA GLY A 16 -6.06 26.39 30.84
C GLY A 16 -5.46 25.52 29.73
N LEU A 17 -6.19 25.41 28.62
CA LEU A 17 -5.77 24.70 27.40
C LEU A 17 -4.67 25.52 26.68
N GLN A 18 -3.52 24.91 26.52
CA GLN A 18 -2.39 25.47 25.77
C GLN A 18 -1.99 24.56 24.61
N VAL A 19 -1.66 25.16 23.48
CA VAL A 19 -1.08 24.46 22.36
C VAL A 19 0.40 24.23 22.65
N LEU A 20 0.79 22.98 22.79
CA LEU A 20 2.18 22.56 23.07
C LEU A 20 3.03 22.44 21.82
N GLY A 21 2.40 22.12 20.71
CA GLY A 21 3.07 21.90 19.44
C GLY A 21 2.15 21.37 18.37
N ARG A 22 2.71 21.03 17.22
CA ARG A 22 1.98 20.46 16.10
C ARG A 22 2.80 19.34 15.46
N ILE A 23 2.11 18.31 14.99
CA ILE A 23 2.68 17.24 14.17
C ILE A 23 2.51 17.66 12.71
N ASP A 24 3.61 17.94 12.02
CA ASP A 24 3.61 18.23 10.60
C ASP A 24 3.79 16.95 9.79
N LEU A 25 3.14 16.88 8.64
CA LEU A 25 3.27 15.80 7.68
C LEU A 25 4.18 16.23 6.54
N ALA A 26 4.96 15.31 6.01
CA ALA A 26 5.80 15.55 4.85
C ALA A 26 5.16 14.91 3.60
N THR A 27 5.03 15.69 2.53
CA THR A 27 4.62 15.20 1.22
C THR A 27 5.80 15.20 0.26
N PHE A 28 5.85 14.19 -0.59
CA PHE A 28 6.90 14.01 -1.59
C PHE A 28 6.27 13.94 -2.97
N ALA A 29 6.99 14.41 -3.97
CA ALA A 29 6.56 14.32 -5.37
C ALA A 29 6.45 12.86 -5.82
N ASN A 30 7.34 12.00 -5.32
CA ASN A 30 7.34 10.55 -5.55
C ASN A 30 7.65 9.82 -4.24
N SER A 31 6.61 9.39 -3.54
CA SER A 31 6.73 8.67 -2.27
C SER A 31 7.39 7.29 -2.41
N GLU A 32 7.25 6.65 -3.57
CA GLU A 32 7.85 5.34 -3.84
C GLU A 32 9.36 5.41 -4.05
N GLY A 33 9.88 6.59 -4.37
CA GLY A 33 11.32 6.84 -4.54
C GLY A 33 12.10 6.98 -3.24
N MET A 34 11.45 6.93 -2.08
CA MET A 34 12.13 7.00 -0.78
C MET A 34 12.84 5.70 -0.44
N MET A 35 13.97 5.81 0.24
CA MET A 35 14.72 4.66 0.73
C MET A 35 14.28 4.30 2.16
N GLN A 36 14.00 3.02 2.38
CA GLN A 36 13.65 2.51 3.70
C GLN A 36 14.93 2.38 4.56
N SER A 37 14.91 3.01 5.73
CA SER A 37 16.05 3.04 6.66
C SER A 37 15.91 2.07 7.84
N GLY A 38 14.90 1.19 7.84
CA GLY A 38 14.58 0.30 8.95
C GLY A 38 13.59 0.93 9.95
N ASN A 39 13.00 0.11 10.82
CA ASN A 39 12.01 0.54 11.83
C ASN A 39 10.86 1.41 11.28
N SER A 40 10.44 1.17 10.05
CA SER A 40 9.42 1.98 9.35
C SER A 40 9.81 3.43 9.09
N TYR A 41 11.12 3.77 9.14
CA TYR A 41 11.62 5.07 8.75
C TYR A 41 12.01 5.09 7.28
N PHE A 42 11.80 6.24 6.65
CA PHE A 42 12.12 6.49 5.25
C PHE A 42 13.01 7.73 5.13
N THR A 43 13.97 7.68 4.25
CA THR A 43 14.86 8.81 3.93
C THR A 43 14.58 9.30 2.52
N ALA A 44 14.63 10.62 2.34
CA ALA A 44 14.49 11.24 1.03
C ALA A 44 15.69 10.88 0.14
N THR A 45 15.43 10.64 -1.12
CA THR A 45 16.44 10.40 -2.15
C THR A 45 16.27 11.39 -3.30
N ALA A 46 17.21 11.40 -4.22
CA ALA A 46 17.10 12.23 -5.43
C ALA A 46 15.85 11.90 -6.28
N ASN A 47 15.34 10.67 -6.17
CA ASN A 47 14.17 10.22 -6.90
C ASN A 47 12.84 10.55 -6.19
N SER A 48 12.85 10.80 -4.89
CA SER A 48 11.65 11.18 -4.13
C SER A 48 11.32 12.68 -4.24
N GLY A 49 12.33 13.50 -4.52
CA GLY A 49 12.25 14.95 -4.41
C GLY A 49 12.34 15.45 -2.97
N ASP A 50 12.29 16.76 -2.81
CA ASP A 50 12.37 17.41 -1.50
C ASP A 50 11.08 17.22 -0.69
N ALA A 51 11.24 17.08 0.62
CA ALA A 51 10.13 17.01 1.54
C ALA A 51 9.43 18.37 1.64
N LYS A 52 8.13 18.39 1.38
CA LYS A 52 7.27 19.55 1.61
C LYS A 52 6.47 19.33 2.88
N LEU A 53 6.70 20.15 3.88
CA LEU A 53 5.94 20.08 5.12
C LEU A 53 4.54 20.66 4.92
N ALA A 54 3.54 19.96 5.39
CA ALA A 54 2.14 20.32 5.32
C ALA A 54 1.41 20.01 6.63
N ILE A 55 0.37 20.77 6.89
CA ILE A 55 -0.55 20.52 8.00
C ILE A 55 -1.43 19.32 7.64
N ALA A 56 -1.73 18.47 8.61
CA ALA A 56 -2.66 17.37 8.41
C ALA A 56 -4.04 17.87 7.97
N GLY A 57 -4.56 17.30 6.89
CA GLY A 57 -5.82 17.71 6.29
C GLY A 57 -5.75 18.84 5.27
N GLU A 58 -4.56 19.41 5.03
CA GLU A 58 -4.33 20.44 4.01
C GLU A 58 -3.42 19.91 2.88
N ASN A 59 -3.44 20.56 1.74
CA ASN A 59 -2.56 20.27 0.59
C ASN A 59 -2.54 18.80 0.13
N GLY A 60 -3.67 18.11 0.25
CA GLY A 60 -3.79 16.70 -0.13
C GLY A 60 -3.26 15.70 0.91
N THR A 61 -2.92 16.16 2.12
CA THR A 61 -2.58 15.27 3.22
C THR A 61 -3.84 14.74 3.91
N GLY A 62 -3.78 13.53 4.46
CA GLY A 62 -4.84 12.97 5.29
C GLY A 62 -4.86 13.59 6.69
N GLY A 63 -6.02 13.55 7.35
CA GLY A 63 -6.15 13.92 8.75
C GLY A 63 -5.57 12.86 9.68
N LEU A 64 -5.17 13.26 10.89
CA LEU A 64 -4.69 12.36 11.93
C LEU A 64 -5.87 11.75 12.70
N LYS A 65 -5.77 10.46 12.99
CA LYS A 65 -6.70 9.73 13.83
C LYS A 65 -5.93 9.12 15.00
N ASN A 66 -6.18 9.66 16.18
CA ASN A 66 -5.55 9.19 17.42
C ASN A 66 -6.30 7.99 18.01
N SER A 67 -5.64 7.31 18.91
CA SER A 67 -6.21 6.18 19.67
C SER A 67 -6.76 5.07 18.77
N ALA A 68 -6.15 4.88 17.61
CA ALA A 68 -6.53 3.87 16.64
C ALA A 68 -5.31 3.12 16.14
N LEU A 69 -5.50 1.87 15.77
CA LEU A 69 -4.52 1.06 15.06
C LEU A 69 -5.00 0.89 13.61
N GLU A 70 -4.08 1.04 12.68
CA GLU A 70 -4.38 0.84 11.27
C GLU A 70 -4.57 -0.65 10.99
N MET A 71 -5.70 -0.99 10.40
CA MET A 71 -5.99 -2.34 9.93
C MET A 71 -5.43 -2.54 8.52
N SER A 72 -5.17 -3.80 8.17
CA SER A 72 -4.86 -4.16 6.80
C SER A 72 -6.05 -3.88 5.88
N ASN A 73 -5.77 -3.34 4.69
CA ASN A 73 -6.75 -3.16 3.62
C ASN A 73 -6.88 -4.39 2.71
N VAL A 74 -6.21 -5.49 3.04
CA VAL A 74 -6.25 -6.74 2.28
C VAL A 74 -7.42 -7.58 2.75
N ASP A 75 -8.32 -7.91 1.83
CA ASP A 75 -9.36 -8.90 2.03
C ASP A 75 -8.82 -10.29 1.66
N LEU A 76 -8.57 -11.11 2.68
CA LEU A 76 -8.04 -12.46 2.48
C LEU A 76 -8.97 -13.33 1.61
N SER A 77 -10.28 -13.18 1.74
CA SER A 77 -11.24 -13.95 0.95
C SER A 77 -11.13 -13.63 -0.53
N GLN A 78 -10.98 -12.35 -0.86
CA GLN A 78 -10.77 -11.88 -2.23
C GLN A 78 -9.44 -12.38 -2.80
N GLU A 79 -8.36 -12.25 -2.03
CA GLU A 79 -7.03 -12.72 -2.43
C GLU A 79 -7.00 -14.23 -2.66
N PHE A 80 -7.63 -15.02 -1.80
CA PHE A 80 -7.76 -16.47 -2.01
C PHE A 80 -8.58 -16.80 -3.24
N SER A 81 -9.67 -16.10 -3.51
CA SER A 81 -10.49 -16.28 -4.71
C SER A 81 -9.69 -15.97 -5.98
N ASP A 82 -8.93 -14.90 -5.99
CA ASP A 82 -8.07 -14.51 -7.10
C ASP A 82 -6.94 -15.54 -7.33
N MET A 83 -6.35 -16.04 -6.24
CA MET A 83 -5.35 -17.11 -6.29
C MET A 83 -5.92 -18.40 -6.90
N ILE A 84 -7.11 -18.82 -6.48
CA ILE A 84 -7.79 -20.01 -7.03
C ILE A 84 -8.12 -19.81 -8.50
N THR A 85 -8.61 -18.65 -8.88
CA THR A 85 -8.93 -18.31 -10.28
C THR A 85 -7.69 -18.35 -11.14
N THR A 86 -6.60 -17.77 -10.69
CA THR A 86 -5.30 -17.78 -11.38
C THR A 86 -4.76 -19.20 -11.51
N GLN A 87 -4.84 -20.02 -10.46
CA GLN A 87 -4.41 -21.41 -10.47
C GLN A 87 -5.21 -22.24 -11.48
N ARG A 88 -6.53 -22.06 -11.51
CA ARG A 88 -7.39 -22.75 -12.48
C ARG A 88 -7.12 -22.29 -13.92
N GLY A 89 -6.89 -21.00 -14.12
CA GLY A 89 -6.48 -20.45 -15.42
C GLY A 89 -5.18 -21.07 -15.91
N PHE A 90 -4.18 -21.18 -15.06
CA PHE A 90 -2.91 -21.84 -15.37
C PHE A 90 -3.08 -23.32 -15.74
N GLN A 91 -3.90 -24.05 -14.97
CA GLN A 91 -4.23 -25.45 -15.25
C GLN A 91 -4.95 -25.62 -16.59
N ALA A 92 -5.89 -24.73 -16.92
CA ALA A 92 -6.59 -24.74 -18.20
C ALA A 92 -5.62 -24.53 -19.37
N CYS A 93 -4.71 -23.56 -19.27
CA CYS A 93 -3.69 -23.34 -20.27
C CYS A 93 -2.74 -24.55 -20.44
N SER A 94 -2.35 -25.18 -19.35
CA SER A 94 -1.51 -26.38 -19.37
C SER A 94 -2.22 -27.58 -20.05
N ARG A 95 -3.52 -27.70 -19.84
CA ARG A 95 -4.33 -28.74 -20.54
C ARG A 95 -4.46 -28.49 -22.02
N LEU A 96 -4.55 -27.21 -22.44
CA LEU A 96 -4.56 -26.88 -23.86
C LEU A 96 -3.26 -27.32 -24.56
N ILE A 97 -2.13 -27.16 -23.91
CA ILE A 97 -0.84 -27.61 -24.44
C ILE A 97 -0.82 -29.14 -24.62
N THR A 98 -1.28 -29.90 -23.61
CA THR A 98 -1.36 -31.36 -23.69
C THR A 98 -2.32 -31.85 -24.77
N VAL A 99 -3.47 -31.21 -24.92
CA VAL A 99 -4.44 -31.55 -25.98
C VAL A 99 -3.86 -31.24 -27.37
N SER A 100 -3.16 -30.12 -27.51
CA SER A 100 -2.50 -29.77 -28.77
C SER A 100 -1.41 -30.76 -29.12
N ASP A 101 -0.67 -31.24 -28.16
CA ASP A 101 0.37 -32.25 -28.33
C ASP A 101 -0.20 -33.60 -28.81
N THR A 102 -1.28 -34.06 -28.19
CA THR A 102 -2.00 -35.28 -28.62
C THR A 102 -2.60 -35.13 -30.03
N MET A 103 -3.14 -33.96 -30.38
CA MET A 103 -3.64 -33.67 -31.71
C MET A 103 -2.54 -33.74 -32.75
N LEU A 104 -1.36 -33.19 -32.46
CA LEU A 104 -0.20 -33.26 -33.34
C LEU A 104 0.30 -34.68 -33.52
N GLU A 105 0.29 -35.47 -32.46
CA GLU A 105 0.68 -36.89 -32.51
C GLU A 105 -0.28 -37.70 -33.39
N GLU A 106 -1.60 -37.48 -33.26
CA GLU A 106 -2.57 -38.11 -34.15
C GLU A 106 -2.42 -37.69 -35.61
N LEU A 107 -2.14 -36.41 -35.87
CA LEU A 107 -1.87 -35.93 -37.24
C LEU A 107 -0.64 -36.59 -37.84
N ILE A 108 0.42 -36.82 -37.08
CA ILE A 108 1.62 -37.54 -37.53
C ILE A 108 1.28 -38.99 -37.82
N ASN A 109 0.44 -39.63 -37.03
CA ASN A 109 -0.01 -41.00 -37.24
C ASN A 109 -0.92 -41.14 -38.46
N LEU A 110 -1.73 -40.14 -38.81
CA LEU A 110 -2.56 -40.09 -40.01
C LEU A 110 -1.73 -39.96 -41.31
N LYS A 111 -0.54 -39.40 -41.24
CA LYS A 111 0.37 -39.27 -42.38
C LYS A 111 1.06 -40.60 -42.75
N ARG A 112 0.98 -41.56 -41.88
CA ARG A 112 1.42 -42.93 -42.15
C ARG A 112 0.26 -43.72 -42.74
#